data_d86e6c578d7a741eb40c674bbfb9aed7
#
_entry.id   d86e6c578d7a741eb40c674bbfb9aed7
#
_cell.length_a   1.000
_cell.length_b   1.000
_cell.length_c   1.000
_cell.angle_alpha   90.00
_cell.angle_beta   90.00
_cell.angle_gamma   90.00
#
_symmetry.space_group_name_H-M   'P 1'
#
loop_
_entity.id
_entity.type
_entity.pdbx_description
1 polymer ?
#
loop_
_entity_poly.entity_id
_entity_poly.type
_entity_poly.pdbx_seq_one_letter_code
_entity_poly.pdbx_strand_id
1 'polypeptide(L)'
;LNTIQQNKMLGSLMTRNVHKGTMIHSGSADCTGLLLIDSGQLRAYILSDTGREITLYRLFDRDICLFSASCMLRSIQFEVTIEAEKDTRLWIIPAEIYKSIMEDSTAVANYTNELMAARFSDVMWLIEQIMWKSLDKRVAAFLLEEASIEGTATLKLTHEAIANHLGSHREVITRMLRYFQNEGMVSLSRKTVEITDARKL
;
A
#
# COMPACT_ATOMS: atom_id res chain seq x y z
N LEU A 1 12.75 22.27 -9.00
CA LEU A 1 13.59 22.67 -7.86
C LEU A 1 14.78 23.48 -8.36
N ASN A 2 15.08 24.60 -7.70
CA ASN A 2 16.33 25.32 -7.90
C ASN A 2 17.47 24.62 -7.12
N THR A 3 18.74 25.02 -7.39
CA THR A 3 19.92 24.38 -6.80
C THR A 3 19.92 24.47 -5.26
N ILE A 4 19.43 25.56 -4.67
CA ILE A 4 19.36 25.74 -3.20
C ILE A 4 18.35 24.75 -2.60
N GLN A 5 17.18 24.63 -3.19
CA GLN A 5 16.14 23.69 -2.76
C GLN A 5 16.60 22.23 -2.92
N GLN A 6 17.30 21.90 -4.02
CA GLN A 6 17.89 20.57 -4.22
C GLN A 6 18.90 20.25 -3.13
N ASN A 7 19.84 21.16 -2.86
CA ASN A 7 20.87 20.96 -1.83
C ASN A 7 20.25 20.84 -0.43
N LYS A 8 19.23 21.64 -0.12
CA LYS A 8 18.49 21.57 1.15
C LYS A 8 17.82 20.20 1.31
N MET A 9 17.15 19.71 0.28
CA MET A 9 16.49 18.40 0.28
C MET A 9 17.51 17.27 0.39
N LEU A 10 18.53 17.26 -0.48
CA LEU A 10 19.56 16.21 -0.49
C LEU A 10 20.36 16.17 0.82
N GLY A 11 20.68 17.33 1.40
CA GLY A 11 21.40 17.42 2.67
C GLY A 11 20.59 16.98 3.88
N SER A 12 19.27 16.89 3.75
CA SER A 12 18.36 16.45 4.83
C SER A 12 17.91 15.00 4.69
N LEU A 13 18.25 14.32 3.60
CA LEU A 13 17.85 12.94 3.34
C LEU A 13 18.44 11.98 4.38
N MET A 14 17.58 11.18 4.97
CA MET A 14 17.96 10.05 5.83
C MET A 14 17.65 8.74 5.13
N THR A 15 18.58 7.80 5.15
CA THR A 15 18.36 6.45 4.62
C THR A 15 17.96 5.51 5.76
N ARG A 16 16.94 4.69 5.54
CA ARG A 16 16.49 3.67 6.48
C ARG A 16 16.23 2.35 5.76
N ASN A 17 16.76 1.26 6.30
CA ASN A 17 16.43 -0.10 5.88
C ASN A 17 15.43 -0.67 6.89
N VAL A 18 14.38 -1.27 6.42
CA VAL A 18 13.33 -1.89 7.23
C VAL A 18 13.06 -3.31 6.74
N HIS A 19 12.84 -4.21 7.67
CA HIS A 19 12.50 -5.59 7.34
C HIS A 19 11.00 -5.74 7.10
N LYS A 20 10.63 -6.74 6.33
CA LYS A 20 9.24 -7.16 6.14
C LYS A 20 8.50 -7.25 7.47
N GLY A 21 7.28 -6.71 7.53
CA GLY A 21 6.44 -6.66 8.72
C GLY A 21 6.76 -5.48 9.67
N THR A 22 7.73 -4.62 9.32
CA THR A 22 8.01 -3.43 10.13
C THR A 22 6.94 -2.36 9.89
N MET A 23 6.26 -1.95 10.96
CA MET A 23 5.39 -0.78 10.95
C MET A 23 6.25 0.48 10.93
N ILE A 24 6.06 1.32 9.91
CA ILE A 24 6.85 2.53 9.68
C ILE A 24 6.13 3.77 10.19
N HIS A 25 4.81 3.77 10.08
CA HIS A 25 3.93 4.87 10.47
C HIS A 25 2.59 4.30 10.96
N SER A 26 2.03 4.88 12.02
CA SER A 26 0.72 4.49 12.54
C SER A 26 -0.01 5.72 13.10
N GLY A 27 -1.12 6.05 12.43
CA GLY A 27 -2.02 7.12 12.87
C GLY A 27 -1.48 8.55 12.70
N SER A 28 -2.25 9.50 13.18
CA SER A 28 -1.98 10.95 12.98
C SER A 28 -0.88 11.51 13.89
N ALA A 29 -0.51 10.79 14.96
CA ALA A 29 0.47 11.25 15.96
C ALA A 29 1.93 11.10 15.49
N ASP A 30 2.20 10.18 14.56
CA ASP A 30 3.53 9.89 14.07
C ASP A 30 3.81 10.65 12.77
N CYS A 31 4.68 11.65 12.83
CA CYS A 31 5.17 12.30 11.62
C CYS A 31 6.55 11.78 11.26
N THR A 32 6.60 10.76 10.44
CA THR A 32 7.87 10.16 9.99
C THR A 32 8.59 11.03 8.95
N GLY A 33 7.85 11.88 8.24
CA GLY A 33 8.32 12.62 7.07
C GLY A 33 7.88 11.98 5.76
N LEU A 34 8.25 12.57 4.64
CA LEU A 34 7.96 12.04 3.32
C LEU A 34 8.86 10.84 3.04
N LEU A 35 8.28 9.68 2.70
CA LEU A 35 9.04 8.48 2.36
C LEU A 35 9.15 8.33 0.86
N LEU A 36 10.35 8.10 0.36
CA LEU A 36 10.63 7.65 -1.00
C LEU A 36 11.13 6.22 -0.94
N ILE A 37 10.52 5.33 -1.71
CA ILE A 37 10.94 3.95 -1.77
C ILE A 37 12.09 3.83 -2.78
N ASP A 38 13.27 3.45 -2.31
CA ASP A 38 14.43 3.16 -3.15
C ASP A 38 14.31 1.76 -3.75
N SER A 39 13.94 0.80 -2.91
CA SER A 39 13.65 -0.57 -3.31
C SER A 39 12.76 -1.26 -2.28
N GLY A 40 11.92 -2.18 -2.72
CA GLY A 40 11.04 -2.96 -1.87
C GLY A 40 9.55 -2.64 -2.07
N GLN A 41 8.75 -2.82 -1.02
CA GLN A 41 7.30 -2.65 -1.12
C GLN A 41 6.70 -2.25 0.22
N LEU A 42 5.89 -1.19 0.20
CA LEU A 42 5.10 -0.76 1.35
C LEU A 42 3.61 -0.97 1.07
N ARG A 43 2.86 -1.16 2.14
CA ARG A 43 1.41 -1.26 2.17
C ARG A 43 0.85 -0.14 3.03
N ALA A 44 -0.11 0.60 2.50
CA ALA A 44 -0.92 1.56 3.23
C ALA A 44 -2.29 0.92 3.50
N TYR A 45 -2.70 0.87 4.76
CA TYR A 45 -3.97 0.28 5.16
C TYR A 45 -4.62 1.04 6.31
N ILE A 46 -5.92 0.84 6.47
CA ILE A 46 -6.68 1.27 7.63
C ILE A 46 -7.07 0.08 8.48
N LEU A 47 -7.18 0.32 9.78
CA LEU A 47 -7.58 -0.68 10.77
C LEU A 47 -8.95 -0.30 11.34
N SER A 48 -9.88 -1.26 11.37
CA SER A 48 -11.18 -1.07 12.02
C SER A 48 -11.06 -1.25 13.54
N ASP A 49 -12.06 -0.79 14.28
CA ASP A 49 -12.16 -0.99 15.74
C ASP A 49 -12.17 -2.47 16.14
N THR A 50 -12.54 -3.36 15.23
CA THR A 50 -12.54 -4.81 15.44
C THR A 50 -11.23 -5.50 15.01
N GLY A 51 -10.21 -4.73 14.67
CA GLY A 51 -8.90 -5.24 14.24
C GLY A 51 -8.84 -5.76 12.80
N ARG A 52 -9.85 -5.46 11.97
CA ARG A 52 -9.81 -5.80 10.54
C ARG A 52 -9.04 -4.73 9.77
N GLU A 53 -8.18 -5.19 8.88
CA GLU A 53 -7.42 -4.35 8.00
C GLU A 53 -8.06 -4.29 6.61
N ILE A 54 -7.88 -3.20 5.90
CA ILE A 54 -8.12 -3.13 4.47
C ILE A 54 -7.02 -2.30 3.81
N THR A 55 -6.38 -2.87 2.80
CA THR A 55 -5.36 -2.17 2.02
C THR A 55 -6.01 -1.08 1.18
N LEU A 56 -5.52 0.14 1.34
CA LEU A 56 -5.91 1.28 0.52
C LEU A 56 -5.15 1.27 -0.81
N TYR A 57 -3.82 1.12 -0.73
CA TYR A 57 -2.92 1.04 -1.88
C TYR A 57 -1.57 0.48 -1.45
N ARG A 58 -0.76 0.14 -2.43
CA ARG A 58 0.63 -0.27 -2.26
C ARG A 58 1.57 0.75 -2.89
N LEU A 59 2.80 0.72 -2.45
CA LEU A 59 3.88 1.58 -2.91
C LEU A 59 5.07 0.70 -3.28
N PHE A 60 5.62 0.95 -4.44
CA PHE A 60 6.72 0.19 -5.04
C PHE A 60 7.95 1.06 -5.21
N ASP A 61 9.00 0.53 -5.84
CA ASP A 61 10.23 1.26 -6.15
C ASP A 61 9.92 2.59 -6.84
N ARG A 62 10.51 3.67 -6.32
CA ARG A 62 10.36 5.07 -6.74
C ARG A 62 9.04 5.74 -6.39
N ASP A 63 8.13 5.04 -5.74
CA ASP A 63 6.91 5.67 -5.23
C ASP A 63 7.20 6.54 -4.00
N ILE A 64 6.29 7.50 -3.80
CA ILE A 64 6.34 8.44 -2.67
C ILE A 64 5.12 8.23 -1.78
N CYS A 65 5.38 8.08 -0.47
CA CYS A 65 4.35 8.05 0.55
C CYS A 65 4.18 9.44 1.18
N LEU A 66 3.05 10.08 0.92
CA LEU A 66 2.69 11.36 1.53
C LEU A 66 2.05 11.20 2.92
N PHE A 67 1.31 10.11 3.16
CA PHE A 67 0.60 9.93 4.43
C PHE A 67 1.52 9.70 5.63
N SER A 68 2.76 9.27 5.41
CA SER A 68 3.80 9.24 6.44
C SER A 68 4.19 10.63 6.96
N ALA A 69 3.85 11.67 6.20
CA ALA A 69 4.01 13.07 6.54
C ALA A 69 2.66 13.76 6.82
N SER A 70 1.71 13.04 7.40
CA SER A 70 0.34 13.49 7.69
C SER A 70 0.27 14.79 8.51
N CYS A 71 1.27 15.06 9.33
CA CYS A 71 1.41 16.33 10.08
C CYS A 71 1.46 17.58 9.18
N MET A 72 1.84 17.44 7.90
CA MET A 72 1.79 18.54 6.93
C MET A 72 0.39 18.77 6.36
N LEU A 73 -0.46 17.76 6.44
CA LEU A 73 -1.78 17.70 5.80
C LEU A 73 -2.86 17.95 6.86
N ARG A 74 -3.16 19.22 7.15
CA ARG A 74 -4.04 19.66 8.26
C ARG A 74 -5.47 19.12 8.23
N SER A 75 -5.89 18.47 7.15
CA SER A 75 -7.29 18.06 6.92
C SER A 75 -7.50 16.54 6.92
N ILE A 76 -6.47 15.74 7.19
CA ILE A 76 -6.62 14.28 7.24
C ILE A 76 -7.20 13.89 8.60
N GLN A 77 -8.41 13.31 8.57
CA GLN A 77 -9.16 12.88 9.77
C GLN A 77 -9.22 11.36 9.92
N PHE A 78 -8.43 10.62 9.14
CA PHE A 78 -8.38 9.16 9.22
C PHE A 78 -6.95 8.69 9.48
N GLU A 79 -6.84 7.57 10.18
CA GLU A 79 -5.57 6.98 10.53
C GLU A 79 -5.17 5.96 9.45
N VAL A 80 -3.98 6.17 8.88
CA VAL A 80 -3.36 5.24 7.93
C VAL A 80 -2.17 4.60 8.61
N THR A 81 -2.05 3.29 8.47
CA THR A 81 -0.86 2.55 8.87
C THR A 81 -0.04 2.22 7.64
N ILE A 82 1.28 2.42 7.74
CA ILE A 82 2.25 2.08 6.69
C ILE A 82 3.16 0.98 7.21
N GLU A 83 3.18 -0.13 6.50
CA GLU A 83 3.96 -1.32 6.83
C GLU A 83 4.81 -1.77 5.64
N ALA A 84 5.98 -2.34 5.91
CA ALA A 84 6.83 -2.95 4.91
C ALA A 84 6.33 -4.37 4.55
N GLU A 85 5.86 -4.59 3.33
CA GLU A 85 5.47 -5.93 2.83
C GLU A 85 6.66 -6.76 2.37
N LYS A 86 7.77 -6.10 2.02
CA LYS A 86 9.07 -6.70 1.69
C LYS A 86 10.16 -5.96 2.45
N ASP A 87 11.36 -6.55 2.51
CA ASP A 87 12.53 -5.80 2.96
C ASP A 87 12.69 -4.57 2.08
N THR A 88 12.71 -3.40 2.70
CA THR A 88 12.56 -2.12 1.98
C THR A 88 13.64 -1.15 2.39
N ARG A 89 14.23 -0.49 1.42
CA ARG A 89 15.12 0.65 1.60
C ARG A 89 14.38 1.94 1.28
N LEU A 90 14.46 2.88 2.22
CA LEU A 90 13.74 4.15 2.18
C LEU A 90 14.69 5.33 2.26
N TRP A 91 14.34 6.39 1.57
CA TRP A 91 14.81 7.73 1.88
C TRP A 91 13.69 8.51 2.54
N ILE A 92 14.06 9.22 3.60
CA ILE A 92 13.12 10.01 4.40
C ILE A 92 13.51 11.48 4.27
N ILE A 93 12.57 12.31 3.81
CA ILE A 93 12.68 13.76 3.83
C ILE A 93 11.90 14.25 5.06
N PRO A 94 12.53 14.98 6.00
CA PRO A 94 11.82 15.56 7.12
C PRO A 94 10.65 16.43 6.65
N ALA A 95 9.50 16.29 7.31
CA ALA A 95 8.26 16.96 6.93
C ALA A 95 8.41 18.48 6.80
N GLU A 96 9.09 19.11 7.77
CA GLU A 96 9.32 20.56 7.78
C GLU A 96 10.15 21.03 6.58
N ILE A 97 11.13 20.23 6.14
CA ILE A 97 11.95 20.54 4.98
C ILE A 97 11.12 20.47 3.70
N TYR A 98 10.35 19.38 3.55
CA TYR A 98 9.49 19.24 2.37
C TYR A 98 8.43 20.33 2.31
N LYS A 99 7.79 20.63 3.44
CA LYS A 99 6.80 21.71 3.58
C LYS A 99 7.37 23.07 3.17
N SER A 100 8.55 23.42 3.71
CA SER A 100 9.22 24.67 3.32
C SER A 100 9.50 24.74 1.82
N ILE A 101 9.95 23.64 1.20
CA ILE A 101 10.18 23.60 -0.25
C ILE A 101 8.87 23.71 -1.04
N MET A 102 7.81 23.08 -0.56
CA MET A 102 6.47 23.14 -1.18
C MET A 102 5.89 24.57 -1.13
N GLU A 103 6.08 25.29 -0.02
CA GLU A 103 5.66 26.69 0.11
C GLU A 103 6.42 27.62 -0.81
N ASP A 104 7.71 27.35 -1.07
CA ASP A 104 8.60 28.18 -1.89
C ASP A 104 8.60 27.79 -3.39
N SER A 105 7.97 26.66 -3.76
CA SER A 105 8.03 26.13 -5.13
C SER A 105 6.68 25.66 -5.63
N THR A 106 6.08 26.43 -6.54
CA THR A 106 4.82 26.06 -7.21
C THR A 106 4.92 24.69 -7.91
N ALA A 107 6.09 24.37 -8.48
CA ALA A 107 6.30 23.06 -9.12
C ALA A 107 6.20 21.89 -8.12
N VAL A 108 6.75 22.05 -6.91
CA VAL A 108 6.63 21.02 -5.85
C VAL A 108 5.22 20.96 -5.29
N ALA A 109 4.56 22.11 -5.11
CA ALA A 109 3.18 22.15 -4.68
C ALA A 109 2.24 21.45 -5.69
N ASN A 110 2.41 21.71 -6.99
CA ASN A 110 1.63 21.05 -8.04
C ASN A 110 1.90 19.54 -8.07
N TYR A 111 3.17 19.12 -7.98
CA TYR A 111 3.51 17.70 -7.91
C TYR A 111 2.89 17.00 -6.67
N THR A 112 2.89 17.66 -5.52
CA THR A 112 2.24 17.17 -4.32
C THR A 112 0.73 17.00 -4.51
N ASN A 113 0.08 17.97 -5.18
CA ASN A 113 -1.33 17.87 -5.52
C ASN A 113 -1.62 16.72 -6.49
N GLU A 114 -0.77 16.49 -7.49
CA GLU A 114 -0.89 15.34 -8.40
C GLU A 114 -0.77 14.00 -7.64
N LEU A 115 0.18 13.88 -6.72
CA LEU A 115 0.31 12.70 -5.86
C LEU A 115 -0.95 12.49 -4.99
N MET A 116 -1.49 13.55 -4.41
CA MET A 116 -2.73 13.47 -3.62
C MET A 116 -3.92 13.06 -4.49
N ALA A 117 -4.06 13.62 -5.69
CA ALA A 117 -5.11 13.24 -6.63
C ALA A 117 -5.02 11.77 -7.04
N ALA A 118 -3.80 11.25 -7.28
CA ALA A 118 -3.58 9.84 -7.55
C ALA A 118 -4.03 8.96 -6.36
N ARG A 119 -3.63 9.30 -5.13
CA ARG A 119 -4.06 8.56 -3.92
C ARG A 119 -5.56 8.62 -3.69
N PHE A 120 -6.18 9.76 -3.94
CA PHE A 120 -7.64 9.88 -3.92
C PHE A 120 -8.30 8.94 -4.94
N SER A 121 -7.78 8.88 -6.16
CA SER A 121 -8.27 7.97 -7.21
C SER A 121 -8.13 6.50 -6.80
N ASP A 122 -7.01 6.10 -6.19
CA ASP A 122 -6.81 4.73 -5.68
C ASP A 122 -7.89 4.36 -4.65
N VAL A 123 -8.16 5.27 -3.71
CA VAL A 123 -9.17 5.05 -2.65
C VAL A 123 -10.59 5.02 -3.24
N MET A 124 -10.90 5.90 -4.18
CA MET A 124 -12.21 5.92 -4.85
C MET A 124 -12.44 4.63 -5.65
N TRP A 125 -11.41 4.15 -6.35
CA TRP A 125 -11.47 2.85 -7.02
C TRP A 125 -11.72 1.70 -6.03
N LEU A 126 -11.04 1.70 -4.88
CA LEU A 126 -11.27 0.71 -3.82
C LEU A 126 -12.72 0.74 -3.31
N ILE A 127 -13.26 1.93 -3.07
CA ILE A 127 -14.66 2.10 -2.65
C ILE A 127 -15.61 1.50 -3.70
N GLU A 128 -15.37 1.79 -4.98
CA GLU A 128 -16.14 1.22 -6.08
C GLU A 128 -16.09 -0.32 -6.09
N GLN A 129 -14.89 -0.91 -5.89
CA GLN A 129 -14.74 -2.36 -5.79
C GLN A 129 -15.55 -2.94 -4.63
N ILE A 130 -15.54 -2.29 -3.46
CA ILE A 130 -16.28 -2.75 -2.27
C ILE A 130 -17.79 -2.66 -2.47
N MET A 131 -18.25 -1.57 -3.09
CA MET A 131 -19.69 -1.30 -3.27
C MET A 131 -20.34 -2.15 -4.36
N TRP A 132 -19.63 -2.42 -5.46
CA TRP A 132 -20.23 -2.98 -6.66
C TRP A 132 -19.74 -4.37 -7.04
N LYS A 133 -18.62 -4.84 -6.47
CA LYS A 133 -18.10 -6.18 -6.76
C LYS A 133 -18.30 -7.12 -5.59
N SER A 134 -18.80 -8.31 -5.89
CA SER A 134 -18.87 -9.40 -4.92
C SER A 134 -17.47 -9.83 -4.46
N LEU A 135 -17.39 -10.44 -3.29
CA LEU A 135 -16.11 -10.82 -2.69
C LEU A 135 -15.33 -11.82 -3.54
N ASP A 136 -15.99 -12.76 -4.22
CA ASP A 136 -15.36 -13.71 -5.13
C ASP A 136 -14.59 -12.99 -6.25
N LYS A 137 -15.20 -11.98 -6.89
CA LYS A 137 -14.54 -11.16 -7.91
C LYS A 137 -13.37 -10.38 -7.35
N ARG A 138 -13.49 -9.89 -6.12
CA ARG A 138 -12.40 -9.17 -5.44
C ARG A 138 -11.24 -10.08 -5.07
N VAL A 139 -11.52 -11.31 -4.62
CA VAL A 139 -10.49 -12.33 -4.34
C VAL A 139 -9.81 -12.75 -5.64
N ALA A 140 -10.55 -12.99 -6.70
CA ALA A 140 -9.99 -13.33 -8.00
C ALA A 140 -9.07 -12.22 -8.55
N ALA A 141 -9.55 -10.98 -8.55
CA ALA A 141 -8.76 -9.82 -8.98
C ALA A 141 -7.47 -9.66 -8.15
N PHE A 142 -7.56 -9.83 -6.83
CA PHE A 142 -6.41 -9.77 -5.93
C PHE A 142 -5.37 -10.85 -6.26
N LEU A 143 -5.79 -12.10 -6.47
CA LEU A 143 -4.87 -13.19 -6.83
C LEU A 143 -4.17 -12.95 -8.17
N LEU A 144 -4.89 -12.42 -9.16
CA LEU A 144 -4.30 -12.08 -10.46
C LEU A 144 -3.32 -10.92 -10.37
N GLU A 145 -3.64 -9.90 -9.56
CA GLU A 145 -2.73 -8.78 -9.27
C GLU A 145 -1.45 -9.26 -8.58
N GLU A 146 -1.58 -10.11 -7.54
CA GLU A 146 -0.42 -10.71 -6.86
C GLU A 146 0.46 -11.51 -7.81
N ALA A 147 -0.15 -12.29 -8.69
CA ALA A 147 0.59 -13.06 -9.68
C ALA A 147 1.38 -12.15 -10.65
N SER A 148 0.79 -11.01 -11.01
CA SER A 148 1.46 -9.99 -11.84
C SER A 148 2.63 -9.33 -11.10
N ILE A 149 2.44 -8.97 -9.83
CA ILE A 149 3.47 -8.33 -8.99
C ILE A 149 4.65 -9.28 -8.72
N GLU A 150 4.35 -10.54 -8.40
CA GLU A 150 5.37 -11.55 -8.08
C GLU A 150 5.96 -12.22 -9.33
N GLY A 151 5.36 -12.00 -10.51
CA GLY A 151 5.79 -12.64 -11.78
C GLY A 151 5.62 -14.16 -11.78
N THR A 152 4.72 -14.71 -10.96
CA THR A 152 4.50 -16.16 -10.83
C THR A 152 3.04 -16.47 -10.48
N ALA A 153 2.55 -17.59 -10.98
CA ALA A 153 1.23 -18.11 -10.63
C ALA A 153 1.19 -18.77 -9.22
N THR A 154 2.34 -19.05 -8.62
CA THR A 154 2.47 -19.69 -7.31
C THR A 154 2.70 -18.63 -6.24
N LEU A 155 1.64 -18.27 -5.52
CA LEU A 155 1.63 -17.19 -4.55
C LEU A 155 1.85 -17.70 -3.13
N LYS A 156 2.87 -17.20 -2.44
CA LYS A 156 3.14 -17.52 -1.01
C LYS A 156 2.28 -16.64 -0.11
N LEU A 157 0.99 -16.93 -0.06
CA LEU A 157 0.00 -16.16 0.69
C LEU A 157 -0.74 -17.05 1.69
N THR A 158 -1.03 -16.48 2.85
CA THR A 158 -1.95 -17.09 3.82
C THR A 158 -3.37 -16.56 3.57
N HIS A 159 -4.39 -17.35 3.95
CA HIS A 159 -5.79 -16.89 3.91
C HIS A 159 -6.02 -15.65 4.77
N GLU A 160 -5.25 -15.51 5.87
CA GLU A 160 -5.26 -14.33 6.74
C GLU A 160 -4.72 -13.10 5.99
N ALA A 161 -3.59 -13.22 5.30
CA ALA A 161 -3.04 -12.12 4.52
C ALA A 161 -4.03 -11.64 3.45
N ILE A 162 -4.67 -12.57 2.72
CA ILE A 162 -5.71 -12.23 1.74
C ILE A 162 -6.90 -11.53 2.42
N ALA A 163 -7.33 -12.00 3.58
CA ALA A 163 -8.41 -11.39 4.35
C ALA A 163 -8.07 -9.96 4.76
N ASN A 164 -6.85 -9.72 5.25
CA ASN A 164 -6.35 -8.41 5.64
C ASN A 164 -6.29 -7.44 4.46
N HIS A 165 -5.87 -7.90 3.28
CA HIS A 165 -5.88 -7.03 2.10
C HIS A 165 -7.29 -6.62 1.68
N LEU A 166 -8.26 -7.52 1.77
CA LEU A 166 -9.60 -7.33 1.24
C LEU A 166 -10.63 -6.82 2.25
N GLY A 167 -10.25 -6.59 3.51
CA GLY A 167 -11.17 -6.19 4.57
C GLY A 167 -12.18 -7.27 4.93
N SER A 168 -11.79 -8.55 4.85
CA SER A 168 -12.68 -9.69 5.05
C SER A 168 -12.26 -10.54 6.25
N HIS A 169 -12.96 -11.65 6.51
CA HIS A 169 -12.61 -12.62 7.52
C HIS A 169 -11.91 -13.84 6.89
N ARG A 170 -10.91 -14.37 7.58
CA ARG A 170 -10.14 -15.54 7.14
C ARG A 170 -11.05 -16.73 6.76
N GLU A 171 -12.10 -16.99 7.53
CA GLU A 171 -13.05 -18.08 7.29
C GLU A 171 -13.81 -17.90 5.97
N VAL A 172 -14.16 -16.66 5.64
CA VAL A 172 -14.85 -16.32 4.39
C VAL A 172 -13.90 -16.53 3.21
N ILE A 173 -12.67 -16.02 3.30
CA ILE A 173 -11.62 -16.26 2.30
C ILE A 173 -11.34 -17.75 2.13
N THR A 174 -11.26 -18.51 3.24
CA THR A 174 -11.04 -19.96 3.18
C THR A 174 -12.14 -20.68 2.40
N ARG A 175 -13.42 -20.33 2.62
CA ARG A 175 -14.55 -20.90 1.86
C ARG A 175 -14.47 -20.53 0.37
N MET A 176 -14.12 -19.29 0.06
CA MET A 176 -14.00 -18.80 -1.30
C MET A 176 -12.87 -19.51 -2.06
N LEU A 177 -11.70 -19.64 -1.46
CA LEU A 177 -10.56 -20.34 -2.07
C LEU A 177 -10.85 -21.84 -2.27
N ARG A 178 -11.59 -22.49 -1.36
CA ARG A 178 -12.05 -23.88 -1.56
C ARG A 178 -13.03 -23.99 -2.71
N TYR A 179 -13.91 -23.02 -2.88
CA TYR A 179 -14.78 -22.96 -4.05
C TYR A 179 -13.94 -22.85 -5.33
N PHE A 180 -13.00 -21.94 -5.41
CA PHE A 180 -12.10 -21.80 -6.57
C PHE A 180 -11.29 -23.07 -6.83
N GLN A 181 -10.87 -23.79 -5.80
CA GLN A 181 -10.17 -25.06 -5.94
C GLN A 181 -11.08 -26.14 -6.53
N ASN A 182 -12.33 -26.23 -6.08
CA ASN A 182 -13.30 -27.22 -6.60
C ASN A 182 -13.65 -26.95 -8.07
N GLU A 183 -13.66 -25.68 -8.49
CA GLU A 183 -13.86 -25.27 -9.88
C GLU A 183 -12.59 -25.39 -10.73
N GLY A 184 -11.48 -25.82 -10.15
CA GLY A 184 -10.19 -26.00 -10.84
C GLY A 184 -9.50 -24.68 -11.23
N MET A 185 -9.83 -23.57 -10.59
CA MET A 185 -9.23 -22.26 -10.85
C MET A 185 -7.91 -22.09 -10.11
N VAL A 186 -7.81 -22.67 -8.90
CA VAL A 186 -6.61 -22.61 -8.06
C VAL A 186 -6.30 -23.98 -7.44
N SER A 187 -5.04 -24.19 -7.06
CA SER A 187 -4.59 -25.28 -6.21
C SER A 187 -4.13 -24.72 -4.88
N LEU A 188 -4.55 -25.33 -3.77
CA LEU A 188 -4.23 -24.86 -2.42
C LEU A 188 -3.26 -25.82 -1.75
N SER A 189 -2.17 -25.28 -1.19
CA SER A 189 -1.24 -25.98 -0.33
C SER A 189 -0.89 -25.15 0.91
N ARG A 190 -0.03 -25.65 1.80
CA ARG A 190 0.31 -24.96 3.03
C ARG A 190 0.92 -23.59 2.74
N LYS A 191 0.23 -22.50 3.10
CA LYS A 191 0.65 -21.10 2.89
C LYS A 191 0.91 -20.75 1.41
N THR A 192 0.26 -21.47 0.49
CA THR A 192 0.45 -21.24 -0.94
C THR A 192 -0.88 -21.38 -1.67
N VAL A 193 -1.13 -20.45 -2.59
CA VAL A 193 -2.21 -20.47 -3.56
C VAL A 193 -1.59 -20.45 -4.94
N GLU A 194 -1.85 -21.49 -5.75
CA GLU A 194 -1.38 -21.56 -7.12
C GLU A 194 -2.55 -21.34 -8.09
N ILE A 195 -2.43 -20.41 -9.00
CA ILE A 195 -3.44 -20.15 -10.04
C ILE A 195 -3.24 -21.18 -11.14
N THR A 196 -4.22 -22.08 -11.30
CA THR A 196 -4.19 -23.16 -12.29
C THR A 196 -4.89 -22.78 -13.58
N ASP A 197 -5.92 -21.93 -13.52
CA ASP A 197 -6.64 -21.42 -14.67
C ASP A 197 -7.02 -19.94 -14.47
N ALA A 198 -6.14 -19.03 -14.93
CA ALA A 198 -6.34 -17.59 -14.84
C ALA A 198 -7.51 -17.05 -15.69
N ARG A 199 -8.01 -17.83 -16.69
CA ARG A 199 -9.14 -17.41 -17.52
C ARG A 199 -10.48 -17.68 -16.86
N LYS A 200 -10.54 -18.70 -16.01
CA LYS A 200 -11.73 -19.02 -15.24
C LYS A 200 -11.82 -18.19 -13.96
N LEU A 201 -10.67 -17.78 -13.42
CA LEU A 201 -10.58 -16.94 -12.25
C LEU A 201 -10.98 -15.50 -12.58
#